data_fe6b43b057845494b245eb40604e63e8
#
_entry.id   fe6b43b057845494b245eb40604e63e8
#
_cell.length_a   1.000
_cell.length_b   1.000
_cell.length_c   1.000
_cell.angle_alpha   90.00
_cell.angle_beta   90.00
_cell.angle_gamma   90.00
#
_symmetry.space_group_name_H-M   'P 1'
#
loop_
_entity.id
_entity.type
_entity.pdbx_description
1 polymer ?
#
loop_
_entity_poly.entity_id
_entity_poly.type
_entity_poly.pdbx_seq_one_letter_code
_entity_poly.pdbx_strand_id
1 'polypeptide(L)'
;LYGVRGANGIVLITTKRGTESAPKINARVEYGFTNPVRMPELANTEQWINYYNDITLESSGRLAIQPEEKAKYLNNTDPDLYPNVDWMQTLFKDFSNTTRVNINVTGGSPKIRYYVGGSFYSEGSVFNISDKDRYDASMRYNKFSFRSNIDINVTSSTELSLSLSNQYETKNRPYGSLSDLYAYMIRTSPIATPTIYSDGTLAKPSTGTNPYNSLNNSGYSQDFFNNAQSLISLTQDFSKMVTPGLKANVKFSWDAYNAHTLNRIVTPSTYYATGRDEEG
;
A
#
# COMPACT_ATOMS: atom_id res chain seq x y z
N LEU A 1 23.74 30.24 10.46
CA LEU A 1 24.04 28.88 10.87
C LEU A 1 23.48 27.81 9.91
N TYR A 2 22.45 28.15 9.10
CA TYR A 2 21.80 27.21 8.18
C TYR A 2 22.01 27.57 6.71
N GLY A 3 22.89 28.55 6.45
CA GLY A 3 23.30 28.98 5.11
C GLY A 3 22.15 29.51 4.26
N VAL A 4 22.41 29.64 2.96
CA VAL A 4 21.43 30.20 1.98
C VAL A 4 20.16 29.35 1.89
N ARG A 5 20.22 28.05 2.20
CA ARG A 5 19.05 27.14 2.21
C ARG A 5 18.03 27.45 3.30
N GLY A 6 18.42 28.21 4.33
CA GLY A 6 17.53 28.64 5.41
C GLY A 6 16.76 29.93 5.13
N ALA A 7 16.91 30.56 3.97
CA ALA A 7 16.30 31.85 3.64
C ALA A 7 14.75 31.81 3.65
N ASN A 8 14.13 30.64 3.36
CA ASN A 8 12.69 30.45 3.34
C ASN A 8 12.11 29.86 4.64
N GLY A 9 12.90 29.85 5.72
CA GLY A 9 12.54 29.28 7.00
C GLY A 9 13.11 27.87 7.22
N ILE A 10 13.13 27.46 8.49
CA ILE A 10 13.70 26.17 8.92
C ILE A 10 12.71 25.52 9.88
N VAL A 11 12.45 24.24 9.66
CA VAL A 11 11.73 23.38 10.60
C VAL A 11 12.77 22.53 11.32
N LEU A 12 12.98 22.80 12.62
CA LEU A 12 13.87 22.01 13.46
C LEU A 12 13.08 20.90 14.17
N ILE A 13 13.37 19.65 13.86
CA ILE A 13 12.77 18.49 14.52
C ILE A 13 13.76 17.91 15.51
N THR A 14 13.42 17.95 16.81
CA THR A 14 14.20 17.31 17.86
C THR A 14 13.56 15.98 18.23
N THR A 15 14.30 14.90 18.11
CA THR A 15 13.82 13.56 18.46
C THR A 15 13.92 13.31 19.96
N LYS A 16 13.06 12.42 20.49
CA LYS A 16 13.10 12.04 21.92
C LYS A 16 14.48 11.48 22.30
N ARG A 17 14.98 11.91 23.44
CA ARG A 17 16.22 11.43 24.04
C ARG A 17 15.95 10.84 25.41
N GLY A 18 16.93 10.12 25.95
CA GLY A 18 16.89 9.60 27.31
C GLY A 18 16.96 10.70 28.36
N THR A 19 16.48 10.39 29.52
CA THR A 19 16.55 11.23 30.73
C THR A 19 17.19 10.45 31.86
N GLU A 20 17.78 11.17 32.83
CA GLU A 20 18.32 10.55 34.05
C GLU A 20 17.17 10.03 34.93
N SER A 21 16.77 8.81 34.70
CA SER A 21 15.65 8.16 35.38
C SER A 21 15.79 6.64 35.31
N ALA A 22 15.10 5.93 36.19
CA ALA A 22 14.89 4.49 36.02
C ALA A 22 14.26 4.20 34.64
N PRO A 23 14.54 3.03 34.06
CA PRO A 23 13.99 2.65 32.79
C PRO A 23 12.45 2.68 32.79
N LYS A 24 11.88 3.37 31.78
CA LYS A 24 10.44 3.40 31.56
C LYS A 24 10.14 2.77 30.20
N ILE A 25 9.29 1.76 30.23
CA ILE A 25 8.83 1.05 29.03
C ILE A 25 7.43 1.55 28.70
N ASN A 26 7.23 1.91 27.44
CA ASN A 26 5.90 2.23 26.90
C ASN A 26 5.62 1.28 25.73
N ALA A 27 4.45 0.67 25.75
CA ALA A 27 3.94 -0.16 24.66
C ALA A 27 2.54 0.33 24.27
N ARG A 28 2.26 0.37 22.98
CA ARG A 28 0.96 0.75 22.43
C ARG A 28 0.65 -0.15 21.25
N VAL A 29 -0.53 -0.72 21.25
CA VAL A 29 -1.09 -1.50 20.15
C VAL A 29 -2.37 -0.82 19.69
N GLU A 30 -2.50 -0.63 18.39
CA GLU A 30 -3.68 -0.06 17.76
C GLU A 30 -4.12 -1.01 16.65
N TYR A 31 -5.41 -1.27 16.59
CA TYR A 31 -6.05 -1.98 15.51
C TYR A 31 -7.19 -1.11 14.95
N GLY A 32 -7.23 -0.93 13.66
CA GLY A 32 -8.20 -0.07 13.00
C GLY A 32 -8.82 -0.74 11.77
N PHE A 33 -9.99 -0.24 11.41
CA PHE A 33 -10.65 -0.57 10.16
C PHE A 33 -10.62 0.65 9.24
N THR A 34 -10.42 0.41 7.96
CA THR A 34 -10.46 1.42 6.91
C THR A 34 -11.48 1.00 5.87
N ASN A 35 -12.29 1.93 5.43
CA ASN A 35 -13.23 1.74 4.33
C ASN A 35 -13.08 2.87 3.30
N PRO A 36 -13.44 2.62 2.03
CA PRO A 36 -13.48 3.69 1.05
C PRO A 36 -14.47 4.78 1.46
N VAL A 37 -14.03 6.03 1.47
CA VAL A 37 -14.90 7.16 1.81
C VAL A 37 -15.97 7.37 0.73
N ARG A 38 -15.63 7.07 -0.52
CA ARG A 38 -16.52 7.21 -1.67
C ARG A 38 -16.15 6.17 -2.73
N MET A 39 -17.14 5.45 -3.20
CA MET A 39 -17.06 4.55 -4.33
C MET A 39 -17.95 5.07 -5.46
N PRO A 40 -17.55 4.97 -6.74
CA PRO A 40 -18.43 5.29 -7.85
C PRO A 40 -19.56 4.26 -7.91
N GLU A 41 -20.75 4.74 -8.21
CA GLU A 41 -21.87 3.90 -8.57
C GLU A 41 -21.81 3.66 -10.09
N LEU A 42 -21.71 2.39 -10.48
CA LEU A 42 -21.70 1.99 -11.87
C LEU A 42 -23.13 1.58 -12.28
N ALA A 43 -23.43 1.72 -13.58
CA ALA A 43 -24.69 1.24 -14.13
C ALA A 43 -24.80 -0.28 -13.93
N ASN A 44 -25.93 -0.74 -13.41
CA ASN A 44 -26.25 -2.16 -13.35
C ASN A 44 -26.54 -2.70 -14.77
N THR A 45 -26.68 -4.01 -14.89
CA THR A 45 -26.91 -4.69 -16.17
C THR A 45 -28.13 -4.15 -16.91
N GLU A 46 -29.24 -3.91 -16.22
CA GLU A 46 -30.44 -3.38 -16.85
C GLU A 46 -30.26 -1.96 -17.37
N GLN A 47 -29.71 -1.09 -16.55
CA GLN A 47 -29.39 0.30 -16.92
C GLN A 47 -28.42 0.36 -18.08
N TRP A 48 -27.38 -0.49 -18.06
CA TRP A 48 -26.39 -0.53 -19.11
C TRP A 48 -26.98 -1.01 -20.45
N ILE A 49 -27.78 -2.10 -20.44
CA ILE A 49 -28.45 -2.63 -21.64
C ILE A 49 -29.43 -1.59 -22.22
N ASN A 50 -30.22 -0.93 -21.37
CA ASN A 50 -31.15 0.11 -21.84
C ASN A 50 -30.38 1.23 -22.51
N TYR A 51 -29.35 1.78 -21.88
CA TYR A 51 -28.49 2.83 -22.44
C TYR A 51 -27.84 2.41 -23.77
N TYR A 52 -27.32 1.19 -23.85
CA TYR A 52 -26.70 0.67 -25.06
C TYR A 52 -27.71 0.47 -26.18
N ASN A 53 -28.89 -0.02 -25.86
CA ASN A 53 -29.98 -0.14 -26.82
C ASN A 53 -30.50 1.22 -27.34
N ASP A 54 -30.60 2.21 -26.46
CA ASP A 54 -31.02 3.58 -26.89
C ASP A 54 -30.03 4.16 -27.89
N ILE A 55 -28.73 4.08 -27.67
CA ILE A 55 -27.68 4.54 -28.58
C ILE A 55 -27.73 3.77 -29.90
N THR A 56 -27.86 2.45 -29.86
CA THR A 56 -27.87 1.64 -31.09
C THR A 56 -29.15 1.79 -31.87
N LEU A 57 -30.28 1.98 -31.22
CA LEU A 57 -31.55 2.28 -31.85
C LEU A 57 -31.49 3.62 -32.61
N GLU A 58 -30.93 4.66 -31.98
CA GLU A 58 -30.77 5.98 -32.57
C GLU A 58 -29.81 5.95 -33.78
N SER A 59 -28.70 5.21 -33.67
CA SER A 59 -27.65 5.18 -34.69
C SER A 59 -27.92 4.22 -35.85
N SER A 60 -28.57 3.08 -35.60
CA SER A 60 -28.76 2.00 -36.59
C SER A 60 -30.21 1.59 -36.82
N GLY A 61 -31.16 2.15 -36.08
CA GLY A 61 -32.58 1.80 -36.14
C GLY A 61 -32.91 0.40 -35.59
N ARG A 62 -31.98 -0.23 -34.85
CA ARG A 62 -32.16 -1.59 -34.29
C ARG A 62 -31.64 -1.67 -32.84
N LEU A 63 -32.30 -2.50 -32.05
CA LEU A 63 -31.80 -2.84 -30.73
C LEU A 63 -30.55 -3.74 -30.85
N ALA A 64 -29.51 -3.46 -30.08
CA ALA A 64 -28.33 -4.30 -30.00
C ALA A 64 -28.64 -5.60 -29.25
N ILE A 65 -29.43 -5.52 -28.18
CA ILE A 65 -29.80 -6.64 -27.32
C ILE A 65 -31.34 -6.73 -27.32
N GLN A 66 -31.85 -7.87 -27.78
CA GLN A 66 -33.29 -8.10 -27.84
C GLN A 66 -33.88 -8.37 -26.47
N PRO A 67 -35.21 -8.16 -26.24
CA PRO A 67 -35.84 -8.37 -24.93
C PRO A 67 -35.63 -9.77 -24.37
N GLU A 68 -35.67 -10.80 -25.20
CA GLU A 68 -35.47 -12.21 -24.79
C GLU A 68 -34.02 -12.45 -24.33
N GLU A 69 -33.06 -11.82 -25.01
CA GLU A 69 -31.66 -11.89 -24.63
C GLU A 69 -31.37 -11.09 -23.34
N LYS A 70 -31.96 -9.88 -23.23
CA LYS A 70 -31.91 -9.09 -21.99
C LYS A 70 -32.39 -9.90 -20.78
N ALA A 71 -33.48 -10.66 -20.96
CA ALA A 71 -34.02 -11.50 -19.90
C ALA A 71 -33.03 -12.59 -19.44
N LYS A 72 -32.19 -13.13 -20.33
CA LYS A 72 -31.15 -14.12 -19.96
C LYS A 72 -30.08 -13.52 -19.06
N TYR A 73 -29.62 -12.30 -19.35
CA TYR A 73 -28.68 -11.57 -18.49
C TYR A 73 -29.28 -11.29 -17.11
N LEU A 74 -30.51 -10.76 -17.07
CA LEU A 74 -31.16 -10.38 -15.80
C LEU A 74 -31.52 -11.59 -14.92
N ASN A 75 -31.91 -12.69 -15.54
CA ASN A 75 -32.29 -13.93 -14.85
C ASN A 75 -31.08 -14.85 -14.55
N ASN A 76 -29.86 -14.45 -14.97
CA ASN A 76 -28.66 -15.25 -14.82
C ASN A 76 -28.81 -16.69 -15.35
N THR A 77 -29.45 -16.84 -16.52
CA THR A 77 -29.82 -18.13 -17.09
C THR A 77 -28.60 -18.99 -17.43
N ASP A 78 -27.56 -18.39 -17.97
CA ASP A 78 -26.25 -18.98 -18.24
C ASP A 78 -25.17 -17.93 -17.95
N PRO A 79 -24.58 -17.95 -16.74
CA PRO A 79 -23.61 -16.92 -16.33
C PRO A 79 -22.34 -16.84 -17.23
N ASP A 80 -22.00 -17.91 -17.91
CA ASP A 80 -20.85 -17.95 -18.79
C ASP A 80 -21.07 -17.19 -20.10
N LEU A 81 -22.28 -17.31 -20.67
CA LEU A 81 -22.67 -16.66 -21.92
C LEU A 81 -23.41 -15.33 -21.70
N TYR A 82 -24.16 -15.21 -20.61
CA TYR A 82 -24.95 -14.03 -20.24
C TYR A 82 -24.56 -13.49 -18.86
N PRO A 83 -23.31 -13.01 -18.71
CA PRO A 83 -22.81 -12.55 -17.43
C PRO A 83 -23.55 -11.31 -16.92
N ASN A 84 -23.68 -11.24 -15.59
CA ASN A 84 -24.27 -10.11 -14.87
C ASN A 84 -23.35 -9.78 -13.69
N VAL A 85 -22.29 -9.01 -13.95
CA VAL A 85 -21.21 -8.77 -12.99
C VAL A 85 -21.27 -7.36 -12.43
N ASP A 86 -21.46 -7.25 -11.12
CA ASP A 86 -21.16 -6.02 -10.39
C ASP A 86 -19.66 -5.96 -10.10
N TRP A 87 -18.93 -5.20 -10.90
CA TRP A 87 -17.47 -5.07 -10.77
C TRP A 87 -17.06 -4.42 -9.45
N MET A 88 -17.86 -3.51 -8.91
CA MET A 88 -17.55 -2.87 -7.64
C MET A 88 -17.65 -3.86 -6.48
N GLN A 89 -18.75 -4.59 -6.42
CA GLN A 89 -18.95 -5.61 -5.38
C GLN A 89 -17.96 -6.79 -5.52
N THR A 90 -17.61 -7.13 -6.76
CA THR A 90 -16.69 -8.24 -7.05
C THR A 90 -15.26 -7.94 -6.63
N LEU A 91 -14.78 -6.73 -6.93
CA LEU A 91 -13.37 -6.39 -6.81
C LEU A 91 -13.01 -5.65 -5.54
N PHE A 92 -13.99 -5.23 -4.73
CA PHE A 92 -13.76 -4.51 -3.48
C PHE A 92 -14.39 -5.21 -2.29
N LYS A 93 -13.76 -5.01 -1.14
CA LYS A 93 -14.29 -5.34 0.19
C LYS A 93 -14.83 -4.06 0.82
N ASP A 94 -15.80 -4.22 1.71
CA ASP A 94 -16.36 -3.08 2.44
C ASP A 94 -15.34 -2.41 3.34
N PHE A 95 -14.39 -3.18 3.89
CA PHE A 95 -13.35 -2.66 4.77
C PHE A 95 -12.05 -3.46 4.66
N SER A 96 -10.97 -2.81 5.07
CA SER A 96 -9.67 -3.39 5.32
C SER A 96 -9.25 -3.11 6.75
N ASN A 97 -8.10 -3.63 7.17
CA ASN A 97 -7.59 -3.45 8.51
C ASN A 97 -6.22 -2.78 8.52
N THR A 98 -5.95 -2.08 9.61
CA THR A 98 -4.63 -1.56 9.94
C THR A 98 -4.22 -2.06 11.32
N THR A 99 -2.93 -2.34 11.47
CA THR A 99 -2.34 -2.70 12.76
C THR A 99 -1.12 -1.82 13.00
N ARG A 100 -1.03 -1.24 14.20
CA ARG A 100 0.16 -0.49 14.61
C ARG A 100 0.60 -0.95 15.99
N VAL A 101 1.87 -1.25 16.10
CA VAL A 101 2.53 -1.60 17.36
C VAL A 101 3.68 -0.64 17.55
N ASN A 102 3.76 -0.02 18.74
CA ASN A 102 4.89 0.81 19.13
C ASN A 102 5.39 0.35 20.50
N ILE A 103 6.70 0.21 20.62
CA ILE A 103 7.35 -0.04 21.90
C ILE A 103 8.55 0.88 22.03
N ASN A 104 8.75 1.46 23.21
CA ASN A 104 9.95 2.22 23.47
C ASN A 104 10.37 2.11 24.93
N VAL A 105 11.67 2.26 25.13
CA VAL A 105 12.31 2.30 26.43
C VAL A 105 13.11 3.59 26.52
N THR A 106 12.96 4.31 27.61
CA THR A 106 13.73 5.52 27.93
C THR A 106 14.23 5.45 29.36
N GLY A 107 15.43 5.94 29.58
CA GLY A 107 16.02 5.96 30.91
C GLY A 107 17.45 6.47 30.86
N GLY A 108 18.14 6.38 32.00
CA GLY A 108 19.53 6.75 32.07
C GLY A 108 20.03 7.03 33.48
N SER A 109 21.33 7.23 33.52
CA SER A 109 22.11 7.67 34.68
C SER A 109 22.89 8.94 34.30
N PRO A 110 23.59 9.58 35.23
CA PRO A 110 24.47 10.69 34.89
C PRO A 110 25.56 10.38 33.86
N LYS A 111 25.90 9.09 33.67
CA LYS A 111 26.91 8.65 32.69
C LYS A 111 26.31 8.33 31.33
N ILE A 112 25.08 7.80 31.27
CA ILE A 112 24.46 7.35 30.03
C ILE A 112 22.95 7.62 30.07
N ARG A 113 22.41 8.24 29.04
CA ARG A 113 20.98 8.43 28.80
C ARG A 113 20.62 7.78 27.49
N TYR A 114 19.48 7.12 27.43
CA TYR A 114 19.09 6.40 26.24
C TYR A 114 17.58 6.47 25.99
N TYR A 115 17.24 6.51 24.72
CA TYR A 115 15.93 6.23 24.15
C TYR A 115 16.08 5.19 23.05
N VAL A 116 15.37 4.09 23.16
CA VAL A 116 15.31 3.06 22.13
C VAL A 116 13.84 2.76 21.84
N GLY A 117 13.45 2.79 20.59
CA GLY A 117 12.07 2.53 20.17
C GLY A 117 11.99 1.76 18.87
N GLY A 118 10.97 0.93 18.78
CA GLY A 118 10.59 0.20 17.59
C GLY A 118 9.10 0.37 17.31
N SER A 119 8.74 0.35 16.04
CA SER A 119 7.35 0.32 15.63
C SER A 119 7.15 -0.58 14.42
N PHE A 120 5.97 -1.18 14.39
CA PHE A 120 5.46 -1.94 13.25
C PHE A 120 4.12 -1.34 12.83
N TYR A 121 3.94 -1.13 11.54
CA TYR A 121 2.67 -0.74 10.92
C TYR A 121 2.38 -1.69 9.79
N SER A 122 1.16 -2.19 9.73
CA SER A 122 0.64 -3.01 8.64
C SER A 122 -0.70 -2.47 8.19
N GLU A 123 -0.89 -2.39 6.88
CA GLU A 123 -2.14 -1.95 6.25
C GLU A 123 -2.47 -2.91 5.12
N GLY A 124 -3.68 -3.46 5.17
CA GLY A 124 -4.27 -4.25 4.09
C GLY A 124 -4.93 -3.37 3.05
N SER A 125 -5.46 -3.99 2.01
CA SER A 125 -6.19 -3.32 0.94
C SER A 125 -7.68 -3.66 0.97
N VAL A 126 -8.48 -2.75 0.46
CA VAL A 126 -9.90 -2.96 0.18
C VAL A 126 -10.15 -3.76 -1.10
N PHE A 127 -9.13 -4.06 -1.90
CA PHE A 127 -9.30 -4.93 -3.06
C PHE A 127 -9.55 -6.39 -2.62
N ASN A 128 -10.50 -7.02 -3.29
CA ASN A 128 -10.85 -8.43 -3.08
C ASN A 128 -9.95 -9.32 -3.94
N ILE A 129 -8.77 -9.63 -3.40
CA ILE A 129 -7.77 -10.47 -4.08
C ILE A 129 -7.92 -11.89 -3.54
N SER A 130 -8.11 -12.84 -4.45
CA SER A 130 -8.19 -14.25 -4.09
C SER A 130 -6.80 -14.79 -3.76
N ASP A 131 -6.73 -15.64 -2.74
CA ASP A 131 -5.52 -16.36 -2.41
C ASP A 131 -5.14 -17.30 -3.56
N LYS A 132 -3.85 -17.34 -3.88
CA LYS A 132 -3.28 -18.22 -4.90
C LYS A 132 -2.21 -19.09 -4.27
N ASP A 133 -2.27 -20.38 -4.53
CA ASP A 133 -1.28 -21.35 -4.03
C ASP A 133 0.13 -21.09 -4.57
N ARG A 134 0.24 -20.39 -5.71
CA ARG A 134 1.50 -20.20 -6.42
C ARG A 134 2.24 -18.91 -6.05
N TYR A 135 1.51 -17.86 -5.58
CA TYR A 135 2.09 -16.57 -5.19
C TYR A 135 1.07 -15.72 -4.44
N ASP A 136 1.57 -14.83 -3.61
CA ASP A 136 0.76 -13.85 -2.87
C ASP A 136 0.75 -12.51 -3.65
N ALA A 137 -0.37 -12.19 -4.28
CA ALA A 137 -0.63 -10.90 -4.92
C ALA A 137 -1.41 -9.94 -4.00
N SER A 138 -1.66 -10.31 -2.73
CA SER A 138 -2.41 -9.49 -1.80
C SER A 138 -1.77 -8.11 -1.67
N MET A 139 -2.60 -7.07 -1.70
CA MET A 139 -2.10 -5.71 -1.48
C MET A 139 -1.91 -5.49 0.01
N ARG A 140 -0.63 -5.32 0.38
CA ARG A 140 -0.23 -5.08 1.77
C ARG A 140 0.93 -4.11 1.84
N TYR A 141 0.84 -3.17 2.75
CA TYR A 141 1.93 -2.29 3.12
C TYR A 141 2.38 -2.62 4.54
N ASN A 142 3.68 -2.87 4.72
CA ASN A 142 4.28 -3.03 6.05
C ASN A 142 5.41 -2.04 6.21
N LYS A 143 5.51 -1.47 7.41
CA LYS A 143 6.58 -0.55 7.79
C LYS A 143 7.13 -0.93 9.15
N PHE A 144 8.42 -1.17 9.19
CA PHE A 144 9.20 -1.36 10.42
C PHE A 144 10.04 -0.12 10.64
N SER A 145 10.01 0.41 11.84
CA SER A 145 10.85 1.55 12.20
C SER A 145 11.59 1.25 13.50
N PHE A 146 12.86 1.59 13.50
CA PHE A 146 13.74 1.51 14.68
C PHE A 146 14.38 2.87 14.91
N ARG A 147 14.53 3.24 16.17
CA ARG A 147 15.26 4.45 16.57
C ARG A 147 15.98 4.23 17.89
N SER A 148 17.24 4.66 17.93
CA SER A 148 18.05 4.67 19.13
C SER A 148 18.76 6.01 19.25
N ASN A 149 18.63 6.66 20.40
CA ASN A 149 19.39 7.85 20.78
C ASN A 149 20.08 7.57 22.11
N ILE A 150 21.40 7.65 22.12
CA ILE A 150 22.23 7.37 23.28
C ILE A 150 23.16 8.55 23.48
N ASP A 151 23.17 9.12 24.70
CA ASP A 151 24.09 10.18 25.10
C ASP A 151 24.98 9.63 26.23
N ILE A 152 26.28 9.71 26.06
CA ILE A 152 27.30 9.16 26.94
C ILE A 152 28.19 10.28 27.43
N ASN A 153 28.19 10.58 28.70
CA ASN A 153 29.18 11.44 29.33
C ASN A 153 30.47 10.64 29.54
N VAL A 154 31.37 10.71 28.53
CA VAL A 154 32.66 10.00 28.52
C VAL A 154 33.55 10.52 29.68
N THR A 155 33.55 11.85 29.85
CA THR A 155 34.16 12.54 30.98
C THR A 155 33.20 13.62 31.50
N SER A 156 33.59 14.37 32.55
CA SER A 156 32.81 15.51 33.02
C SER A 156 32.71 16.69 32.01
N SER A 157 33.56 16.67 30.97
CA SER A 157 33.65 17.72 29.94
C SER A 157 33.46 17.20 28.53
N THR A 158 33.28 15.87 28.34
CA THR A 158 33.19 15.23 27.04
C THR A 158 31.89 14.43 26.94
N GLU A 159 31.02 14.78 26.00
CA GLU A 159 29.78 14.05 25.69
C GLU A 159 29.84 13.46 24.27
N LEU A 160 29.55 12.16 24.15
CA LEU A 160 29.34 11.44 22.90
C LEU A 160 27.86 11.15 22.73
N SER A 161 27.26 11.64 21.64
CA SER A 161 25.88 11.36 21.28
C SER A 161 25.81 10.49 20.02
N LEU A 162 25.05 9.41 20.11
CA LEU A 162 24.76 8.48 19.00
C LEU A 162 23.27 8.53 18.69
N SER A 163 22.92 8.76 17.44
CA SER A 163 21.54 8.69 16.97
C SER A 163 21.48 7.77 15.74
N LEU A 164 20.69 6.71 15.87
CA LEU A 164 20.47 5.73 14.82
C LEU A 164 18.99 5.66 14.52
N SER A 165 18.63 5.62 13.26
CA SER A 165 17.27 5.27 12.83
C SER A 165 17.29 4.43 11.56
N ASN A 166 16.33 3.52 11.48
CA ASN A 166 16.08 2.74 10.29
C ASN A 166 14.58 2.64 10.05
N GLN A 167 14.18 2.79 8.79
CA GLN A 167 12.83 2.53 8.32
C GLN A 167 12.92 1.54 7.17
N TYR A 168 12.26 0.40 7.35
CA TYR A 168 12.14 -0.63 6.33
C TYR A 168 10.67 -0.78 5.95
N GLU A 169 10.37 -0.63 4.67
CA GLU A 169 9.02 -0.67 4.13
C GLU A 169 8.93 -1.73 3.04
N THR A 170 7.84 -2.48 3.05
CA THR A 170 7.49 -3.40 1.99
C THR A 170 6.09 -3.08 1.47
N LYS A 171 5.95 -3.04 0.15
CA LYS A 171 4.68 -2.92 -0.54
C LYS A 171 4.49 -4.12 -1.44
N ASN A 172 3.46 -4.92 -1.19
CA ASN A 172 3.03 -5.97 -2.10
C ASN A 172 1.76 -5.53 -2.84
N ARG A 173 1.66 -5.84 -4.12
CA ARG A 173 0.50 -5.49 -4.95
C ARG A 173 0.43 -6.39 -6.19
N PRO A 174 -0.74 -6.54 -6.82
CA PRO A 174 -0.84 -7.14 -8.15
C PRO A 174 0.10 -6.47 -9.14
N TYR A 175 0.61 -7.23 -10.09
CA TYR A 175 1.43 -6.65 -11.16
C TYR A 175 0.59 -5.73 -12.05
N GLY A 176 1.19 -4.62 -12.45
CA GLY A 176 0.55 -3.61 -13.30
C GLY A 176 0.26 -2.31 -12.57
N SER A 177 -0.39 -1.41 -13.29
CA SER A 177 -0.78 -0.10 -12.78
C SER A 177 -2.15 -0.18 -12.09
N LEU A 178 -2.25 0.37 -10.88
CA LEU A 178 -3.53 0.49 -10.19
C LEU A 178 -4.50 1.44 -10.90
N SER A 179 -3.97 2.45 -11.60
CA SER A 179 -4.79 3.36 -12.44
C SER A 179 -5.42 2.62 -13.61
N ASP A 180 -4.67 1.69 -14.24
CA ASP A 180 -5.18 0.89 -15.34
C ASP A 180 -6.23 -0.10 -14.86
N LEU A 181 -5.97 -0.76 -13.73
CA LEU A 181 -6.95 -1.64 -13.09
C LEU A 181 -8.27 -0.90 -12.81
N TYR A 182 -8.18 0.30 -12.25
CA TYR A 182 -9.35 1.14 -11.99
C TYR A 182 -10.05 1.55 -13.28
N ALA A 183 -9.29 1.90 -14.33
CA ALA A 183 -9.84 2.21 -15.64
C ALA A 183 -10.53 1.01 -16.30
N TYR A 184 -9.98 -0.19 -16.19
CA TYR A 184 -10.62 -1.42 -16.68
C TYR A 184 -11.94 -1.67 -15.97
N MET A 185 -11.97 -1.52 -14.65
CA MET A 185 -13.15 -1.68 -13.83
C MET A 185 -14.32 -0.77 -14.22
N ILE A 186 -14.02 0.52 -14.48
CA ILE A 186 -15.04 1.50 -14.88
C ILE A 186 -15.51 1.29 -16.33
N ARG A 187 -14.63 0.84 -17.22
CA ARG A 187 -14.90 0.70 -18.64
C ARG A 187 -15.51 -0.63 -19.05
N THR A 188 -15.34 -1.66 -18.21
CA THR A 188 -15.90 -2.98 -18.51
C THR A 188 -17.36 -3.02 -18.14
N SER A 189 -18.22 -3.27 -19.13
CA SER A 189 -19.66 -3.38 -18.88
C SER A 189 -20.00 -4.61 -18.02
N PRO A 190 -21.13 -4.59 -17.30
CA PRO A 190 -21.55 -5.71 -16.46
C PRO A 190 -21.83 -7.00 -17.26
N ILE A 191 -22.02 -6.91 -18.55
CA ILE A 191 -22.34 -8.03 -19.46
C ILE A 191 -21.15 -8.47 -20.33
N ALA A 192 -19.97 -7.85 -20.19
CA ALA A 192 -18.86 -8.06 -21.12
C ALA A 192 -18.19 -9.43 -20.97
N THR A 193 -18.13 -9.95 -19.76
CA THR A 193 -17.44 -11.20 -19.43
C THR A 193 -17.78 -11.60 -18.00
N PRO A 194 -17.86 -12.90 -17.67
CA PRO A 194 -17.87 -13.33 -16.27
C PRO A 194 -16.48 -13.09 -15.64
N THR A 195 -16.38 -13.21 -14.34
CA THR A 195 -15.09 -13.16 -13.63
C THR A 195 -14.22 -14.35 -14.00
N ILE A 196 -14.78 -15.53 -13.93
CA ILE A 196 -14.23 -16.85 -14.28
C ILE A 196 -15.41 -17.64 -14.84
N TYR A 197 -15.16 -18.53 -15.80
CA TYR A 197 -16.17 -19.47 -16.29
C TYR A 197 -16.48 -20.55 -15.25
N SER A 198 -17.62 -21.19 -15.38
CA SER A 198 -18.10 -22.22 -14.46
C SER A 198 -17.16 -23.44 -14.33
N ASP A 199 -16.38 -23.73 -15.36
CA ASP A 199 -15.33 -24.75 -15.38
C ASP A 199 -14.00 -24.33 -14.75
N GLY A 200 -13.91 -23.08 -14.26
CA GLY A 200 -12.67 -22.50 -13.71
C GLY A 200 -11.73 -21.87 -14.74
N THR A 201 -12.10 -21.88 -16.01
CA THR A 201 -11.32 -21.25 -17.09
C THR A 201 -11.37 -19.74 -16.98
N LEU A 202 -10.24 -19.07 -17.24
CA LEU A 202 -10.16 -17.61 -17.11
C LEU A 202 -10.85 -16.92 -18.30
N ALA A 203 -11.86 -16.14 -17.97
CA ALA A 203 -12.66 -15.43 -18.94
C ALA A 203 -12.00 -14.14 -19.43
N LYS A 204 -12.20 -13.79 -20.69
CA LYS A 204 -11.89 -12.46 -21.25
C LYS A 204 -13.11 -11.92 -22.01
N PRO A 205 -13.29 -10.59 -22.05
CA PRO A 205 -14.28 -10.00 -22.96
C PRO A 205 -13.85 -10.13 -24.42
N SER A 206 -14.78 -9.96 -25.36
CA SER A 206 -14.47 -9.89 -26.79
C SER A 206 -13.50 -8.74 -27.11
N THR A 207 -13.61 -7.63 -26.38
CA THR A 207 -12.72 -6.46 -26.47
C THR A 207 -12.38 -5.96 -25.07
N GLY A 208 -11.13 -5.53 -24.88
CA GLY A 208 -10.67 -4.99 -23.60
C GLY A 208 -10.08 -6.04 -22.68
N THR A 209 -10.10 -5.78 -21.39
CA THR A 209 -9.43 -6.57 -20.36
C THR A 209 -10.40 -6.93 -19.24
N ASN A 210 -10.40 -8.16 -18.79
CA ASN A 210 -11.14 -8.59 -17.62
C ASN A 210 -10.49 -8.03 -16.34
N PRO A 211 -11.16 -7.14 -15.58
CA PRO A 211 -10.60 -6.53 -14.39
C PRO A 211 -10.23 -7.53 -13.31
N TYR A 212 -11.01 -8.61 -13.18
CA TYR A 212 -10.73 -9.68 -12.23
C TYR A 212 -9.39 -10.37 -12.53
N ASN A 213 -9.11 -10.66 -13.81
CA ASN A 213 -7.84 -11.25 -14.21
C ASN A 213 -6.67 -10.29 -14.00
N SER A 214 -6.85 -9.00 -14.25
CA SER A 214 -5.83 -7.99 -13.98
C SER A 214 -5.49 -7.92 -12.49
N LEU A 215 -6.49 -8.01 -11.62
CA LEU A 215 -6.30 -7.99 -10.18
C LEU A 215 -5.70 -9.29 -9.65
N ASN A 216 -6.18 -10.45 -10.13
CA ASN A 216 -5.92 -11.73 -9.49
C ASN A 216 -4.94 -12.63 -10.23
N ASN A 217 -4.70 -12.44 -11.54
CA ASN A 217 -3.97 -13.39 -12.39
C ASN A 217 -2.79 -12.77 -13.15
N SER A 218 -2.44 -11.52 -12.88
CA SER A 218 -1.34 -10.82 -13.57
C SER A 218 0.05 -11.03 -12.94
N GLY A 219 0.12 -11.70 -11.79
CA GLY A 219 1.34 -11.81 -11.00
C GLY A 219 1.38 -10.76 -9.88
N TYR A 220 2.58 -10.40 -9.41
CA TYR A 220 2.73 -9.43 -8.35
C TYR A 220 3.95 -8.52 -8.53
N SER A 221 3.90 -7.37 -7.88
CA SER A 221 5.04 -6.47 -7.66
C SER A 221 5.29 -6.32 -6.16
N GLN A 222 6.54 -6.40 -5.79
CA GLN A 222 6.99 -6.20 -4.41
C GLN A 222 8.03 -5.10 -4.38
N ASP A 223 7.69 -3.99 -3.73
CA ASP A 223 8.58 -2.85 -3.56
C ASP A 223 9.17 -2.90 -2.15
N PHE A 224 10.48 -2.68 -2.06
CA PHE A 224 11.26 -2.64 -0.83
C PHE A 224 11.96 -1.29 -0.73
N PHE A 225 11.82 -0.65 0.43
CA PHE A 225 12.47 0.61 0.74
C PHE A 225 13.18 0.49 2.08
N ASN A 226 14.42 0.89 2.14
CA ASN A 226 15.17 0.95 3.38
C ASN A 226 15.85 2.32 3.49
N ASN A 227 15.58 3.03 4.58
CA ASN A 227 16.19 4.31 4.91
C ASN A 227 16.88 4.19 6.26
N ALA A 228 18.21 4.13 6.25
CA ALA A 228 19.06 4.07 7.43
C ALA A 228 19.76 5.41 7.62
N GLN A 229 19.71 5.93 8.83
CA GLN A 229 20.31 7.21 9.19
C GLN A 229 21.13 7.05 10.47
N SER A 230 22.33 7.62 10.50
CA SER A 230 23.17 7.67 11.66
C SER A 230 23.76 9.06 11.86
N LEU A 231 23.84 9.48 13.10
CA LEU A 231 24.50 10.72 13.51
C LEU A 231 25.33 10.45 14.75
N ILE A 232 26.62 10.76 14.66
CA ILE A 232 27.56 10.74 15.77
C ILE A 232 27.94 12.18 16.07
N SER A 233 27.86 12.59 17.31
CA SER A 233 28.22 13.94 17.75
C SER A 233 29.13 13.85 18.97
N LEU A 234 30.27 14.49 18.91
CA LEU A 234 31.20 14.65 20.03
C LEU A 234 31.21 16.11 20.46
N THR A 235 30.87 16.35 21.71
CA THR A 235 30.93 17.69 22.32
C THR A 235 32.01 17.71 23.39
N GLN A 236 32.94 18.68 23.29
CA GLN A 236 33.96 18.94 24.28
C GLN A 236 33.70 20.32 24.91
N ASP A 237 33.55 20.36 26.22
CA ASP A 237 33.47 21.58 27.02
C ASP A 237 34.87 22.01 27.47
N PHE A 238 35.35 23.13 26.98
CA PHE A 238 36.64 23.74 27.31
C PHE A 238 36.53 24.84 28.38
N SER A 239 35.36 25.01 29.01
CA SER A 239 35.11 26.09 29.96
C SER A 239 36.13 26.13 31.12
N LYS A 240 36.63 24.98 31.56
CA LYS A 240 37.60 24.87 32.63
C LYS A 240 39.06 24.91 32.15
N MET A 241 39.31 24.67 30.85
CA MET A 241 40.67 24.53 30.33
C MET A 241 41.14 25.80 29.57
N VAL A 242 40.20 26.53 28.95
CA VAL A 242 40.53 27.68 28.07
C VAL A 242 39.79 28.94 28.53
N THR A 243 38.48 28.98 28.45
CA THR A 243 37.68 30.16 28.84
C THR A 243 36.24 29.71 29.13
N PRO A 244 35.55 30.31 30.13
CA PRO A 244 34.18 29.99 30.50
C PRO A 244 33.24 30.06 29.30
N GLY A 245 32.38 29.03 29.09
CA GLY A 245 31.40 28.95 28.02
C GLY A 245 31.92 28.44 26.70
N LEU A 246 33.23 28.20 26.52
CA LEU A 246 33.78 27.67 25.27
C LEU A 246 33.47 26.18 25.13
N LYS A 247 32.74 25.82 24.06
CA LYS A 247 32.41 24.43 23.70
C LYS A 247 32.69 24.22 22.20
N ALA A 248 33.25 23.04 21.89
CA ALA A 248 33.38 22.57 20.51
C ALA A 248 32.46 21.35 20.29
N ASN A 249 31.85 21.29 19.13
CA ASN A 249 31.01 20.16 18.74
C ASN A 249 31.38 19.72 17.32
N VAL A 250 31.67 18.43 17.17
CA VAL A 250 31.92 17.79 15.88
C VAL A 250 30.81 16.78 15.63
N LYS A 251 30.27 16.80 14.41
CA LYS A 251 29.20 15.90 14.00
C LYS A 251 29.57 15.18 12.72
N PHE A 252 29.29 13.88 12.70
CA PHE A 252 29.37 13.04 11.51
C PHE A 252 28.01 12.40 11.29
N SER A 253 27.46 12.56 10.08
CA SER A 253 26.22 11.91 9.66
C SER A 253 26.44 11.02 8.46
N TRP A 254 25.74 9.88 8.46
CA TRP A 254 25.70 8.98 7.33
C TRP A 254 24.28 8.52 7.11
N ASP A 255 23.79 8.69 5.88
CA ASP A 255 22.46 8.30 5.47
C ASP A 255 22.55 7.36 4.27
N ALA A 256 21.80 6.27 4.31
CA ALA A 256 21.70 5.31 3.22
C ALA A 256 20.24 5.09 2.86
N TYR A 257 19.93 5.22 1.59
CA TYR A 257 18.63 4.90 1.03
C TYR A 257 18.79 3.80 -0.01
N ASN A 258 18.06 2.71 0.18
CA ASN A 258 18.00 1.61 -0.76
C ASN A 258 16.54 1.37 -1.16
N ALA A 259 16.31 1.21 -2.45
CA ALA A 259 15.02 0.84 -3.00
C ALA A 259 15.22 -0.21 -4.10
N HIS A 260 14.38 -1.23 -4.10
CA HIS A 260 14.32 -2.19 -5.19
C HIS A 260 12.91 -2.71 -5.36
N THR A 261 12.60 -3.16 -6.58
CA THR A 261 11.31 -3.74 -6.93
C THR A 261 11.54 -5.12 -7.51
N LEU A 262 10.80 -6.10 -7.01
CA LEU A 262 10.69 -7.43 -7.57
C LEU A 262 9.36 -7.54 -8.31
N ASN A 263 9.41 -7.87 -9.61
CA ASN A 263 8.22 -8.12 -10.41
C ASN A 263 8.16 -9.59 -10.82
N ARG A 264 7.02 -10.21 -10.57
CA ARG A 264 6.67 -11.50 -11.15
C ARG A 264 5.47 -11.32 -12.06
N ILE A 265 5.71 -11.44 -13.35
CA ILE A 265 4.69 -11.23 -14.38
C ILE A 265 4.09 -12.58 -14.76
N VAL A 266 2.77 -12.63 -14.82
CA VAL A 266 2.01 -13.78 -15.31
C VAL A 266 1.12 -13.29 -16.43
N THR A 267 1.20 -13.97 -17.58
CA THR A 267 0.25 -13.78 -18.69
C THR A 267 -0.55 -15.08 -18.81
N PRO A 268 -1.72 -15.13 -18.17
CA PRO A 268 -2.53 -16.35 -18.19
C PRO A 268 -3.20 -16.54 -19.55
N SER A 269 -3.44 -17.79 -19.92
CA SER A 269 -4.34 -18.10 -21.04
C SER A 269 -5.77 -17.73 -20.64
N THR A 270 -6.42 -16.92 -21.47
CA THR A 270 -7.80 -16.46 -21.26
C THR A 270 -8.64 -16.77 -22.51
N TYR A 271 -9.91 -17.04 -22.29
CA TYR A 271 -10.80 -17.52 -23.35
C TYR A 271 -12.06 -16.66 -23.44
N TYR A 272 -12.64 -16.61 -24.61
CA TYR A 272 -13.92 -15.98 -24.88
C TYR A 272 -14.91 -17.06 -25.32
N ALA A 273 -15.99 -17.23 -24.57
CA ALA A 273 -17.03 -18.19 -24.91
C ALA A 273 -17.90 -17.64 -26.05
N THR A 274 -18.12 -18.44 -27.08
CA THR A 274 -18.94 -18.09 -28.25
C THR A 274 -20.29 -18.79 -28.27
N GLY A 275 -20.48 -19.83 -27.46
CA GLY A 275 -21.69 -20.64 -27.37
C GLY A 275 -21.47 -21.90 -26.58
N ARG A 276 -22.52 -22.70 -26.43
CA ARG A 276 -22.48 -24.08 -25.93
C ARG A 276 -22.44 -25.05 -27.11
N ASP A 277 -21.74 -26.16 -26.96
CA ASP A 277 -21.83 -27.28 -27.87
C ASP A 277 -23.03 -28.21 -27.55
N GLU A 278 -23.15 -29.33 -28.26
CA GLU A 278 -24.27 -30.26 -28.07
C GLU A 278 -24.24 -31.01 -26.72
N GLU A 279 -23.10 -30.95 -26.02
CA GLU A 279 -22.91 -31.58 -24.72
C GLU A 279 -23.15 -30.60 -23.55
N GLY A 280 -23.30 -29.31 -23.82
CA GLY A 280 -23.67 -28.23 -22.88
C GLY A 280 -22.57 -27.23 -22.57
#